data_9c76f359b9b0e0e7baa64d292643a0bc
#
_entry.id   9c76f359b9b0e0e7baa64d292643a0bc
#
_cell.length_a   1.000
_cell.length_b   1.000
_cell.length_c   1.000
_cell.angle_alpha   90.00
_cell.angle_beta   90.00
_cell.angle_gamma   90.00
#
_symmetry.space_group_name_H-M   'P 1'
#
loop_
_entity.id
_entity.type
_entity.pdbx_description
1 polymer ?
#
loop_
_entity_poly.entity_id
_entity_poly.type
_entity_poly.pdbx_seq_one_letter_code
_entity_poly.pdbx_strand_id
1 'polypeptide(L)' 'MLEQRPVATLVYRYRLHTIDVFVRPASARAPPPALRTVRGFNVAHAIGSGMDWLAVSDVSADVLAPFVKRLAGEPESR' A
#
# COMPACT_ATOMS: atom_id res chain seq x y z
N MET A 1 12.70 0.90 -22.39
CA MET A 1 13.62 0.71 -21.29
C MET A 1 12.89 0.78 -19.96
N LEU A 2 13.18 -0.13 -19.09
CA LEU A 2 12.57 -0.14 -17.78
C LEU A 2 13.29 0.81 -16.85
N GLU A 3 12.52 1.61 -16.19
CA GLU A 3 13.06 2.47 -15.18
C GLU A 3 13.16 1.68 -13.88
N GLN A 4 14.37 1.56 -13.37
CA GLN A 4 14.58 0.79 -12.16
C GLN A 4 14.64 1.73 -10.98
N ARG A 5 13.66 1.64 -10.12
CA ARG A 5 13.62 2.42 -8.90
C ARG A 5 13.75 1.50 -7.72
N PRO A 6 14.41 1.94 -6.68
CA PRO A 6 14.49 1.12 -5.47
C PRO A 6 13.10 0.86 -4.92
N VAL A 7 12.83 -0.38 -4.60
CA VAL A 7 11.56 -0.77 -4.00
C VAL A 7 11.87 -1.58 -2.76
N ALA A 8 11.39 -1.11 -1.64
CA ALA A 8 11.46 -1.89 -0.42
C ALA A 8 10.23 -2.76 -0.32
N THR A 9 10.42 -4.00 0.03
CA THR A 9 9.32 -4.93 0.21
C THR A 9 9.26 -5.34 1.67
N LEU A 10 8.09 -5.17 2.27
CA LEU A 10 7.86 -5.52 3.66
C LEU A 10 6.74 -6.54 3.71
N VAL A 11 6.84 -7.48 4.63
CA VAL A 11 5.82 -8.51 4.79
C VAL A 11 5.32 -8.43 6.22
N TYR A 12 4.00 -8.27 6.36
CA TYR A 12 3.35 -8.21 7.66
C TYR A 12 2.38 -9.37 7.79
N ARG A 13 2.11 -9.75 9.01
CA ARG A 13 1.12 -10.76 9.28
C ARG A 13 0.00 -10.18 10.11
N TYR A 14 -1.23 -10.45 9.69
CA TYR A 14 -2.41 -10.05 10.40
C TYR A 14 -3.27 -11.30 10.57
N ARG A 15 -3.31 -11.84 11.78
CA ARG A 15 -3.98 -13.11 12.05
C ARG A 15 -3.42 -14.17 11.12
N LEU A 16 -4.24 -14.74 10.26
CA LEU A 16 -3.82 -15.76 9.31
C LEU A 16 -3.52 -15.20 7.93
N HIS A 17 -3.50 -13.87 7.81
CA HIS A 17 -3.29 -13.21 6.52
C HIS A 17 -1.89 -12.64 6.44
N THR A 18 -1.37 -12.63 5.22
CA THR A 18 -0.10 -11.97 4.92
C THR A 18 -0.40 -10.70 4.14
N ILE A 19 0.27 -9.63 4.50
CA ILE A 19 0.13 -8.36 3.81
C ILE A 19 1.48 -8.00 3.23
N ASP A 20 1.55 -7.93 1.90
CA ASP A 20 2.77 -7.53 1.20
C ASP A 20 2.71 -6.02 0.97
N VAL A 21 3.76 -5.33 1.37
CA VAL A 21 3.81 -3.88 1.24
C VAL A 21 5.02 -3.51 0.39
N PHE A 22 4.78 -2.74 -0.64
CA PHE A 22 5.81 -2.25 -1.54
C PHE A 22 5.94 -0.75 -1.36
N VAL A 23 7.16 -0.28 -1.15
CA VAL A 23 7.43 1.13 -0.89
C VAL A 23 8.43 1.61 -1.93
N ARG A 24 8.10 2.71 -2.60
CA ARG A 24 8.99 3.28 -3.61
C ARG A 24 8.86 4.79 -3.57
N PRO A 25 9.83 5.53 -4.12
CA PRO A 25 9.69 6.98 -4.21
C PRO A 25 8.45 7.36 -5.00
N ALA A 26 7.76 8.38 -4.53
CA ALA A 26 6.53 8.82 -5.18
C ALA A 26 6.84 9.32 -6.59
N SER A 27 5.91 9.04 -7.51
CA SER A 27 6.05 9.43 -8.89
C SER A 27 5.25 10.71 -9.14
N ALA A 28 5.68 11.47 -10.17
CA ALA A 28 4.92 12.64 -10.59
C ALA A 28 3.64 12.26 -11.32
N ARG A 29 3.49 11.01 -11.71
CA ARG A 29 2.29 10.55 -12.39
C ARG A 29 1.12 10.52 -11.43
N ALA A 30 -0.08 10.56 -12.01
CA ALA A 30 -1.28 10.42 -11.21
C ALA A 30 -1.23 9.10 -10.44
N PRO A 31 -1.55 9.12 -9.15
CA PRO A 31 -1.50 7.90 -8.38
C PRO A 31 -2.64 6.95 -8.76
N PRO A 32 -2.46 5.66 -8.49
CA PRO A 32 -3.55 4.70 -8.68
C PRO A 32 -4.67 4.95 -7.69
N PRO A 33 -5.85 4.33 -7.90
CA PRO A 33 -6.92 4.45 -6.91
C PRO A 33 -6.44 4.03 -5.53
N ALA A 34 -6.99 4.66 -4.51
CA ALA A 34 -6.57 4.40 -3.14
C ALA A 34 -6.88 2.96 -2.71
N LEU A 35 -7.90 2.38 -3.29
CA LEU A 35 -8.31 1.02 -2.93
C LEU A 35 -8.96 0.37 -4.14
N ARG A 36 -8.57 -0.88 -4.41
CA ARG A 36 -9.21 -1.65 -5.47
C ARG A 36 -9.05 -3.12 -5.19
N THR A 37 -9.86 -3.93 -5.85
CA THR A 37 -9.80 -5.38 -5.72
C THR A 37 -9.39 -5.99 -7.06
N VAL A 38 -8.41 -6.88 -7.02
CA VAL A 38 -7.89 -7.54 -8.21
C VAL A 38 -7.79 -9.02 -7.90
N ARG A 39 -8.60 -9.84 -8.60
CA ARG A 39 -8.54 -11.30 -8.49
C ARG A 39 -8.60 -11.79 -7.05
N GLY A 40 -9.51 -11.24 -6.28
CA GLY A 40 -9.70 -11.68 -4.90
C GLY A 40 -8.76 -11.06 -3.89
N PHE A 41 -7.80 -10.26 -4.34
CA PHE A 41 -6.92 -9.52 -3.45
C PHE A 41 -7.32 -8.06 -3.43
N ASN A 42 -7.22 -7.47 -2.26
CA ASN A 42 -7.38 -6.04 -2.11
C ASN A 42 -6.02 -5.37 -2.25
N VAL A 43 -6.01 -4.23 -2.92
CA VAL A 43 -4.81 -3.44 -3.13
C VAL A 43 -5.10 -2.05 -2.60
N ALA A 44 -4.36 -1.62 -1.61
CA ALA A 44 -4.54 -0.30 -1.01
C ALA A 44 -3.28 0.52 -1.21
N HIS A 45 -3.46 1.80 -1.50
CA HIS A 45 -2.37 2.68 -1.84
C HIS A 45 -2.46 3.94 -0.99
N ALA A 46 -1.32 4.40 -0.50
CA ALA A 46 -1.22 5.66 0.22
C ALA A 46 0.10 6.33 -0.13
N ILE A 47 0.15 7.63 0.02
CA ILE A 47 1.36 8.41 -0.20
C ILE A 47 1.71 9.09 1.11
N GLY A 48 2.95 8.96 1.52
CA GLY A 48 3.41 9.62 2.72
C GLY A 48 4.91 9.68 2.75
N SER A 49 5.46 10.76 3.32
CA SER A 49 6.90 10.96 3.44
C SER A 49 7.62 10.87 2.09
N GLY A 50 6.95 11.34 1.02
CA GLY A 50 7.55 11.31 -0.31
C GLY A 50 7.60 9.93 -0.95
N MET A 51 6.88 8.97 -0.39
CA MET A 51 6.90 7.59 -0.86
C MET A 51 5.50 7.12 -1.23
N ASP A 52 5.45 6.21 -2.19
CA ASP A 52 4.24 5.45 -2.49
C ASP A 52 4.27 4.17 -1.68
N TRP A 53 3.18 3.90 -0.98
CA TRP A 53 3.01 2.70 -0.17
C TRP A 53 1.87 1.89 -0.78
N LEU A 54 2.17 0.67 -1.18
CA LEU A 54 1.19 -0.20 -1.83
C LEU A 54 1.08 -1.48 -1.03
N ALA A 55 -0.10 -1.77 -0.53
CA ALA A 55 -0.34 -2.98 0.25
C ALA A 55 -1.25 -3.92 -0.50
N VAL A 56 -0.90 -5.19 -0.54
CA VAL A 56 -1.65 -6.22 -1.24
C VAL A 56 -1.92 -7.35 -0.28
N SER A 57 -3.18 -7.75 -0.15
CA SER A 57 -3.55 -8.82 0.75
C SER A 57 -4.95 -9.32 0.44
N ASP A 58 -5.27 -10.51 0.91
CA ASP A 58 -6.64 -11.02 0.88
C ASP A 58 -7.44 -10.60 2.12
N VAL A 59 -6.82 -9.82 3.01
CA VAL A 59 -7.53 -9.29 4.17
C VAL A 59 -8.57 -8.28 3.69
N SER A 60 -9.60 -8.05 4.50
CA SER A 60 -10.68 -7.17 4.07
C SER A 60 -10.19 -5.75 3.84
N ALA A 61 -10.88 -5.06 2.95
CA ALA A 61 -10.54 -3.67 2.62
C ALA A 61 -10.62 -2.77 3.84
N ASP A 62 -11.56 -3.07 4.76
CA ASP A 62 -11.72 -2.28 5.97
C ASP A 62 -10.49 -2.33 6.86
N VAL A 63 -9.70 -3.39 6.75
CA VAL A 63 -8.46 -3.54 7.51
C VAL A 63 -7.31 -2.96 6.71
N LEU A 64 -7.25 -3.27 5.42
CA LEU A 64 -6.08 -2.96 4.62
C LEU A 64 -5.91 -1.46 4.38
N ALA A 65 -6.99 -0.76 4.09
CA ALA A 65 -6.89 0.67 3.78
C ALA A 65 -6.34 1.49 4.95
N PRO A 66 -6.89 1.38 6.17
CA PRO A 66 -6.30 2.13 7.28
C PRO A 66 -4.91 1.66 7.64
N PHE A 67 -4.61 0.38 7.41
CA PHE A 67 -3.28 -0.15 7.70
C PHE A 67 -2.21 0.54 6.86
N VAL A 68 -2.42 0.64 5.53
CA VAL A 68 -1.42 1.24 4.67
C VAL A 68 -1.30 2.75 4.92
N LYS A 69 -2.41 3.41 5.25
CA LYS A 69 -2.36 4.83 5.58
C LYS A 69 -1.52 5.06 6.83
N ARG A 70 -1.67 4.20 7.82
CA ARG A 70 -0.89 4.31 9.05
C ARG A 70 0.59 4.10 8.77
N LEU A 71 0.92 3.13 7.92
CA LEU A 71 2.31 2.91 7.55
C LEU A 71 2.90 4.12 6.84
N ALA A 72 2.12 4.76 5.99
CA ALA A 72 2.57 5.93 5.26
C ALA A 72 2.69 7.17 6.14
N GLY A 73 2.23 7.07 7.38
CA GLY A 73 2.33 8.20 8.30
C GLY A 73 1.23 9.21 8.15
N GLU A 74 0.13 8.85 7.49
CA GLU A 74 -1.00 9.77 7.38
C GLU A 74 -1.70 9.89 8.71
N PRO A 75 -2.05 11.11 9.13
CA PRO A 75 -2.80 11.26 10.37
C PRO A 75 -4.18 10.66 10.23
N GLU A 76 -4.66 10.08 11.31
CA GLU A 76 -6.00 9.52 11.31
C GLU A 76 -7.03 10.63 11.41
N SER A 77 -8.11 10.47 10.66
CA SER A 77 -9.23 11.38 10.79
C SER A 77 -9.91 11.19 12.13
N ARG A 78 -10.41 12.25 12.64
CA ARG A 78 -11.12 12.22 13.92
C ARG A 78 -12.51 12.71 13.77
#